data_7f673485cce3ce487e683db71c0e369f
#
_entry.id   7f673485cce3ce487e683db71c0e369f
#
_cell.length_a   1.000
_cell.length_b   1.000
_cell.length_c   1.000
_cell.angle_alpha   90.00
_cell.angle_beta   90.00
_cell.angle_gamma   90.00
#
_symmetry.space_group_name_H-M   'P 1'
#
loop_
_entity.id
_entity.type
_entity.pdbx_description
1 polymer ?
#
loop_
_entity_poly.entity_id
_entity_poly.type
_entity_poly.pdbx_seq_one_letter_code
_entity_poly.pdbx_strand_id
1 'polypeptide(L)'
;MARRRSVRGLKKASLIETPSFTNGYSYQTSAMLQGLRFEKNIKNFLSEAYVERAKVLPGQWFEFEDIRGRGFAQPDVILLPPQGHLIIVEVKLTWRPGVERKLRRFYGPLCEQIWPDLKQKHVQICRGLKKNCSVETWFDIEDMLNPDNPDYMDVHHII
;
A
#
# COMPACT_ATOMS: atom_id res chain seq x y z
N MET A 1 -15.50 -11.97 9.93
CA MET A 1 -14.08 -11.92 10.35
C MET A 1 -13.66 -10.50 10.68
N ALA A 2 -13.12 -10.27 11.86
CA ALA A 2 -12.57 -8.97 12.20
C ALA A 2 -11.38 -8.64 11.28
N ARG A 3 -11.41 -7.46 10.65
CA ARG A 3 -10.35 -7.01 9.75
C ARG A 3 -9.06 -6.77 10.52
N ARG A 4 -8.05 -7.58 10.30
CA ARG A 4 -6.75 -7.43 10.96
C ARG A 4 -6.05 -6.14 10.50
N ARG A 5 -5.40 -5.45 11.44
CA ARG A 5 -4.66 -4.19 11.18
C ARG A 5 -3.20 -4.28 11.61
N SER A 6 -2.78 -5.43 12.09
CA SER A 6 -1.39 -5.70 12.50
C SER A 6 -1.14 -7.20 12.49
N VAL A 7 0.11 -7.61 12.38
CA VAL A 7 0.55 -8.97 12.64
C VAL A 7 1.11 -9.05 14.07
N ARG A 8 1.01 -10.23 14.68
CA ARG A 8 1.55 -10.51 16.01
C ARG A 8 2.27 -11.85 15.98
N GLY A 9 3.58 -11.85 16.25
CA GLY A 9 4.35 -13.07 16.22
C GLY A 9 4.24 -13.76 14.86
N LEU A 10 4.61 -13.06 13.80
CA LEU A 10 4.54 -13.56 12.43
C LEU A 10 5.41 -14.82 12.30
N LYS A 11 4.82 -15.91 11.84
CA LYS A 11 5.50 -17.20 11.63
C LYS A 11 5.93 -17.37 10.18
N LYS A 12 5.03 -17.05 9.25
CA LYS A 12 5.29 -17.14 7.81
C LYS A 12 4.39 -16.21 7.02
N ALA A 13 4.85 -15.81 5.85
CA ALA A 13 4.07 -15.10 4.85
C ALA A 13 4.46 -15.56 3.46
N SER A 14 3.53 -15.54 2.52
CA SER A 14 3.75 -15.86 1.10
C SER A 14 2.87 -15.01 0.21
N LEU A 15 3.36 -14.76 -1.01
CA LEU A 15 2.55 -14.16 -2.06
C LEU A 15 1.62 -15.24 -2.64
N ILE A 16 0.38 -14.86 -2.86
CA ILE A 16 -0.64 -15.75 -3.45
C ILE A 16 -1.41 -15.03 -4.55
N GLU A 17 -2.10 -15.80 -5.37
CA GLU A 17 -3.10 -15.28 -6.29
C GLU A 17 -4.34 -14.80 -5.55
N THR A 18 -5.23 -14.10 -6.25
CA THR A 18 -6.49 -13.62 -5.66
C THR A 18 -7.30 -14.77 -5.08
N PRO A 19 -7.60 -14.76 -3.79
CA PRO A 19 -8.37 -15.84 -3.17
C PRO A 19 -9.80 -15.91 -3.70
N SER A 20 -10.36 -17.12 -3.76
CA SER A 20 -11.70 -17.39 -4.28
C SER A 20 -12.84 -16.74 -3.47
N PHE A 21 -12.59 -16.37 -2.20
CA PHE A 21 -13.58 -15.71 -1.32
C PHE A 21 -13.74 -14.21 -1.57
N THR A 22 -12.97 -13.61 -2.49
CA THR A 22 -13.04 -12.17 -2.80
C THR A 22 -14.18 -11.79 -3.74
N ASN A 23 -15.22 -12.60 -3.83
CA ASN A 23 -16.41 -12.30 -4.62
C ASN A 23 -17.08 -11.03 -4.12
N GLY A 24 -17.21 -10.07 -5.01
CA GLY A 24 -17.54 -8.67 -4.81
C GLY A 24 -18.63 -8.35 -3.78
N TYR A 25 -18.61 -7.12 -3.31
CA TYR A 25 -19.62 -6.60 -2.41
C TYR A 25 -20.97 -6.48 -3.11
N SER A 26 -22.01 -7.03 -2.51
CA SER A 26 -23.39 -6.94 -3.02
C SER A 26 -23.99 -5.53 -2.91
N TYR A 27 -23.41 -4.66 -2.05
CA TYR A 27 -23.86 -3.29 -1.83
C TYR A 27 -22.67 -2.36 -1.62
N GLN A 28 -22.66 -1.23 -2.35
CA GLN A 28 -21.63 -0.20 -2.25
C GLN A 28 -22.26 1.19 -2.19
N THR A 29 -21.85 2.00 -1.21
CA THR A 29 -22.24 3.41 -1.13
C THR A 29 -21.53 4.24 -2.19
N SER A 30 -22.06 5.43 -2.52
CA SER A 30 -21.40 6.38 -3.43
C SER A 30 -19.99 6.73 -2.98
N ALA A 31 -19.78 6.91 -1.68
CA ALA A 31 -18.45 7.20 -1.12
C ALA A 31 -17.46 6.03 -1.32
N MET A 32 -17.92 4.79 -1.13
CA MET A 32 -17.11 3.60 -1.41
C MET A 32 -16.74 3.50 -2.89
N LEU A 33 -17.69 3.75 -3.79
CA LEU A 33 -17.43 3.74 -5.23
C LEU A 33 -16.43 4.81 -5.66
N GLN A 34 -16.50 6.01 -5.09
CA GLN A 34 -15.51 7.07 -5.33
C GLN A 34 -14.11 6.64 -4.86
N GLY A 35 -14.01 6.06 -3.67
CA GLY A 35 -12.76 5.54 -3.14
C GLY A 35 -12.15 4.45 -4.03
N LEU A 36 -12.95 3.49 -4.47
CA LEU A 36 -12.52 2.41 -5.36
C LEU A 36 -12.09 2.91 -6.74
N ARG A 37 -12.80 3.90 -7.30
CA ARG A 37 -12.40 4.53 -8.58
C ARG A 37 -11.08 5.26 -8.45
N PHE A 38 -10.90 6.02 -7.39
CA PHE A 38 -9.65 6.73 -7.10
C PHE A 38 -8.49 5.75 -6.94
N GLU A 39 -8.66 4.70 -6.13
CA GLU A 39 -7.67 3.64 -5.95
C GLU A 39 -7.29 2.97 -7.27
N LYS A 40 -8.28 2.62 -8.11
CA LYS A 40 -8.05 2.04 -9.43
C LYS A 40 -7.25 2.98 -10.34
N ASN A 41 -7.60 4.26 -10.34
CA ASN A 41 -6.89 5.26 -11.15
C ASN A 41 -5.43 5.42 -10.71
N ILE A 42 -5.16 5.45 -9.42
CA ILE A 42 -3.79 5.51 -8.89
C ILE A 42 -3.01 4.23 -9.22
N LYS A 43 -3.60 3.06 -9.08
CA LYS A 43 -2.97 1.78 -9.46
C LYS A 43 -2.57 1.76 -10.94
N ASN A 44 -3.46 2.21 -11.83
CA ASN A 44 -3.18 2.32 -13.25
C ASN A 44 -2.06 3.33 -13.53
N PHE A 45 -2.14 4.51 -12.92
CA PHE A 45 -1.13 5.54 -13.05
C PHE A 45 0.26 5.05 -12.63
N LEU A 46 0.37 4.42 -11.46
CA LEU A 46 1.63 3.87 -10.97
C LEU A 46 2.16 2.76 -11.88
N SER A 47 1.29 1.89 -12.36
CA SER A 47 1.67 0.81 -13.28
C SER A 47 2.23 1.35 -14.59
N GLU A 48 1.67 2.42 -15.14
CA GLU A 48 2.15 3.06 -16.36
C GLU A 48 3.44 3.86 -16.13
N ALA A 49 3.47 4.67 -15.06
CA ALA A 49 4.59 5.56 -14.77
C ALA A 49 5.89 4.82 -14.39
N TYR A 50 5.77 3.64 -13.78
CA TYR A 50 6.91 2.88 -13.27
C TYR A 50 7.28 1.64 -14.08
N VAL A 51 6.58 1.35 -15.17
CA VAL A 51 6.75 0.11 -15.95
C VAL A 51 8.20 -0.20 -16.34
N GLU A 52 8.98 0.82 -16.64
CA GLU A 52 10.40 0.69 -17.03
C GLU A 52 11.39 0.89 -15.85
N ARG A 53 10.91 1.27 -14.68
CA ARG A 53 11.75 1.70 -13.54
C ARG A 53 11.62 0.83 -12.31
N ALA A 54 10.55 0.07 -12.20
CA ALA A 54 10.28 -0.80 -11.07
C ALA A 54 9.31 -1.92 -11.47
N LYS A 55 9.39 -3.04 -10.77
CA LYS A 55 8.31 -4.03 -10.82
C LYS A 55 7.14 -3.51 -9.99
N VAL A 56 5.97 -3.39 -10.59
CA VAL A 56 4.75 -2.93 -9.93
C VAL A 56 3.85 -4.11 -9.61
N LEU A 57 3.43 -4.23 -8.36
CA LEU A 57 2.52 -5.26 -7.87
C LEU A 57 1.23 -4.61 -7.35
N PRO A 58 0.27 -4.26 -8.21
CA PRO A 58 -1.00 -3.68 -7.80
C PRO A 58 -1.90 -4.76 -7.21
N GLY A 59 -2.45 -4.51 -6.02
CA GLY A 59 -3.40 -5.43 -5.40
C GLY A 59 -2.85 -6.83 -5.10
N GLN A 60 -1.55 -6.95 -4.83
CA GLN A 60 -0.91 -8.22 -4.51
C GLN A 60 -1.46 -8.80 -3.21
N TRP A 61 -1.91 -10.03 -3.25
CA TRP A 61 -2.37 -10.76 -2.07
C TRP A 61 -1.23 -11.47 -1.35
N PHE A 62 -1.32 -11.43 -0.01
CA PHE A 62 -0.49 -12.19 0.92
C PHE A 62 -1.37 -13.15 1.71
N GLU A 63 -0.89 -14.35 1.90
CA GLU A 63 -1.33 -15.26 2.95
C GLU A 63 -0.26 -15.27 4.05
N PHE A 64 -0.68 -15.26 5.29
CA PHE A 64 0.25 -15.30 6.43
C PHE A 64 -0.32 -16.11 7.60
N GLU A 65 0.58 -16.51 8.48
CA GLU A 65 0.24 -17.13 9.75
C GLU A 65 0.96 -16.37 10.87
N ASP A 66 0.20 -15.96 11.87
CA ASP A 66 0.72 -15.36 13.10
C ASP A 66 0.19 -16.12 14.33
N ILE A 67 0.45 -15.62 15.56
CA ILE A 67 -0.02 -16.29 16.78
C ILE A 67 -1.54 -16.44 16.87
N ARG A 68 -2.30 -15.69 16.07
CA ARG A 68 -3.77 -15.76 16.01
C ARG A 68 -4.27 -16.69 14.88
N GLY A 69 -3.34 -17.35 14.15
CA GLY A 69 -3.64 -18.23 13.06
C GLY A 69 -3.51 -17.56 11.68
N ARG A 70 -4.09 -18.23 10.68
CA ARG A 70 -4.03 -17.84 9.27
C ARG A 70 -4.76 -16.52 9.01
N GLY A 71 -4.19 -15.69 8.15
CA GLY A 71 -4.77 -14.43 7.70
C GLY A 71 -4.38 -14.08 6.28
N PHE A 72 -5.04 -13.05 5.75
CA PHE A 72 -4.81 -12.52 4.40
C PHE A 72 -4.63 -11.02 4.46
N ALA A 73 -3.80 -10.48 3.56
CA ALA A 73 -3.54 -9.06 3.43
C ALA A 73 -3.40 -8.69 1.95
N GLN A 74 -3.79 -7.46 1.63
CA GLN A 74 -3.69 -6.92 0.29
C GLN A 74 -3.31 -5.44 0.38
N PRO A 75 -2.03 -5.10 0.29
CA PRO A 75 -1.61 -3.72 0.05
C PRO A 75 -2.14 -3.22 -1.28
N ASP A 76 -2.41 -1.92 -1.38
CA ASP A 76 -2.93 -1.35 -2.63
C ASP A 76 -1.91 -1.46 -3.76
N VAL A 77 -0.65 -1.09 -3.50
CA VAL A 77 0.46 -1.27 -4.46
C VAL A 77 1.77 -1.55 -3.74
N ILE A 78 2.58 -2.42 -4.31
CA ILE A 78 3.99 -2.59 -3.94
C ILE A 78 4.83 -2.25 -5.18
N LEU A 79 5.86 -1.43 -4.99
CA LEU A 79 6.84 -1.10 -6.02
C LEU A 79 8.18 -1.70 -5.62
N LEU A 80 8.82 -2.38 -6.56
CA LEU A 80 10.15 -3.00 -6.39
C LEU A 80 11.12 -2.35 -7.38
N PRO A 81 11.74 -1.20 -7.04
CA PRO A 81 12.79 -0.61 -7.84
C PRO A 81 14.03 -1.50 -7.87
N PRO A 82 14.92 -1.36 -8.88
CA PRO A 82 16.13 -2.17 -8.97
C PRO A 82 17.19 -1.84 -7.90
N GLN A 83 17.00 -0.85 -7.04
CA GLN A 83 18.01 -0.27 -6.15
C GLN A 83 17.94 -0.73 -4.69
N GLY A 84 17.52 -1.96 -4.42
CA GLY A 84 17.64 -2.55 -3.08
C GLY A 84 16.66 -2.00 -2.03
N HIS A 85 15.53 -1.45 -2.44
CA HIS A 85 14.43 -1.07 -1.55
C HIS A 85 13.07 -1.42 -2.14
N LEU A 86 12.05 -1.40 -1.32
CA LEU A 86 10.67 -1.57 -1.75
C LEU A 86 9.81 -0.43 -1.22
N ILE A 87 8.74 -0.13 -1.94
CA ILE A 87 7.79 0.92 -1.58
C ILE A 87 6.42 0.28 -1.39
N ILE A 88 5.84 0.44 -0.20
CA ILE A 88 4.49 -0.02 0.10
C ILE A 88 3.56 1.17 0.06
N VAL A 89 2.59 1.14 -0.84
CA VAL A 89 1.66 2.24 -1.07
C VAL A 89 0.26 1.86 -0.59
N GLU A 90 -0.35 2.72 0.19
CA GLU A 90 -1.77 2.69 0.53
C GLU A 90 -2.47 3.91 -0.05
N VAL A 91 -3.57 3.68 -0.76
CA VAL A 91 -4.33 4.73 -1.43
C VAL A 91 -5.61 5.00 -0.65
N LYS A 92 -5.88 6.27 -0.39
CA LYS A 92 -7.11 6.72 0.29
C LYS A 92 -7.69 7.93 -0.41
N LEU A 93 -9.01 7.99 -0.56
CA LEU A 93 -9.67 9.16 -1.15
C LEU A 93 -9.39 10.42 -0.33
N THR A 94 -9.39 10.30 0.99
CA THR A 94 -9.04 11.36 1.93
C THR A 94 -7.91 10.90 2.85
N TRP A 95 -7.08 11.81 3.31
CA TRP A 95 -6.02 11.50 4.24
C TRP A 95 -6.52 10.79 5.51
N ARG A 96 -5.80 9.76 5.95
CA ARG A 96 -6.14 8.96 7.13
C ARG A 96 -4.92 8.81 8.05
N PRO A 97 -5.02 9.22 9.33
CA PRO A 97 -3.89 9.17 10.26
C PRO A 97 -3.43 7.74 10.61
N GLY A 98 -4.31 6.75 10.48
CA GLY A 98 -3.99 5.35 10.80
C GLY A 98 -3.25 4.59 9.71
N VAL A 99 -3.02 5.17 8.53
CA VAL A 99 -2.40 4.50 7.39
C VAL A 99 -0.93 4.18 7.67
N GLU A 100 -0.17 5.11 8.22
CA GLU A 100 1.24 4.87 8.57
C GLU A 100 1.37 3.66 9.51
N ARG A 101 0.54 3.60 10.55
CA ARG A 101 0.52 2.47 11.48
C ARG A 101 0.20 1.15 10.79
N LYS A 102 -0.74 1.14 9.86
CA LYS A 102 -1.10 -0.04 9.06
C LYS A 102 0.08 -0.49 8.21
N LEU A 103 0.73 0.44 7.52
CA LEU A 103 1.91 0.17 6.72
C LEU A 103 3.04 -0.43 7.57
N ARG A 104 3.37 0.17 8.72
CA ARG A 104 4.46 -0.27 9.59
C ARG A 104 4.18 -1.56 10.34
N ARG A 105 2.94 -1.79 10.80
CA ARG A 105 2.59 -2.89 11.71
C ARG A 105 1.85 -4.06 11.06
N PHE A 106 1.43 -3.89 9.84
CA PHE A 106 0.73 -4.93 9.10
C PHE A 106 1.46 -5.30 7.80
N TYR A 107 1.55 -4.38 6.86
CA TYR A 107 2.16 -4.70 5.56
C TYR A 107 3.69 -4.78 5.61
N GLY A 108 4.34 -3.92 6.37
CA GLY A 108 5.79 -3.91 6.51
C GLY A 108 6.37 -5.25 6.96
N PRO A 109 5.92 -5.85 8.07
CA PRO A 109 6.38 -7.16 8.51
C PRO A 109 6.14 -8.29 7.52
N LEU A 110 5.01 -8.26 6.77
CA LEU A 110 4.72 -9.24 5.73
C LEU A 110 5.73 -9.12 4.56
N CYS A 111 6.00 -7.91 4.13
CA CYS A 111 6.99 -7.65 3.08
C CYS A 111 8.40 -8.01 3.52
N GLU A 112 8.78 -7.74 4.76
CA GLU A 112 10.08 -8.11 5.31
C GLU A 112 10.30 -9.63 5.30
N GLN A 113 9.25 -10.40 5.54
CA GLN A 113 9.30 -11.87 5.46
C GLN A 113 9.60 -12.37 4.04
N ILE A 114 9.08 -11.68 3.02
CA ILE A 114 9.26 -12.05 1.60
C ILE A 114 10.57 -11.49 1.04
N TRP A 115 10.91 -10.25 1.39
CA TRP A 115 12.07 -9.50 0.89
C TRP A 115 12.91 -8.96 2.05
N PRO A 116 13.59 -9.84 2.82
CA PRO A 116 14.29 -9.45 4.06
C PRO A 116 15.46 -8.49 3.85
N ASP A 117 16.04 -8.48 2.65
CA ASP A 117 17.22 -7.66 2.33
C ASP A 117 16.85 -6.26 1.79
N LEU A 118 15.55 -5.99 1.58
CA LEU A 118 15.10 -4.72 1.03
C LEU A 118 14.71 -3.74 2.14
N LYS A 119 15.27 -2.54 2.09
CA LYS A 119 14.76 -1.41 2.89
C LYS A 119 13.35 -1.06 2.45
N GLN A 120 12.52 -0.64 3.37
CA GLN A 120 11.12 -0.30 3.10
C GLN A 120 10.91 1.21 3.14
N LYS A 121 10.13 1.71 2.18
CA LYS A 121 9.50 3.02 2.21
C LYS A 121 7.99 2.83 2.29
N HIS A 122 7.33 3.60 3.12
CA HIS A 122 5.89 3.57 3.33
C HIS A 122 5.26 4.85 2.81
N VAL A 123 4.25 4.74 1.97
CA VAL A 123 3.64 5.90 1.29
C VAL A 123 2.12 5.85 1.40
N GLN A 124 1.51 6.96 1.80
CA GLN A 124 0.08 7.18 1.64
C GLN A 124 -0.16 8.14 0.47
N ILE A 125 -0.96 7.71 -0.51
CA ILE A 125 -1.44 8.57 -1.58
C ILE A 125 -2.90 8.91 -1.30
N CYS A 126 -3.22 10.20 -1.22
CA CYS A 126 -4.58 10.66 -1.04
C CYS A 126 -4.94 11.78 -2.01
N ARG A 127 -6.26 11.98 -2.22
CA ARG A 127 -6.80 13.06 -3.03
C ARG A 127 -6.96 14.31 -2.16
N GLY A 128 -6.47 15.44 -2.66
CA GLY A 128 -6.65 16.73 -2.00
C GLY A 128 -5.74 16.94 -0.79
N LEU A 129 -5.93 18.07 -0.13
CA LEU A 129 -5.10 18.50 0.98
C LEU A 129 -5.51 17.86 2.31
N LYS A 130 -4.51 17.52 3.11
CA LYS A 130 -4.70 17.18 4.51
C LYS A 130 -5.24 18.41 5.24
N LYS A 131 -6.37 18.30 5.93
CA LYS A 131 -6.84 19.35 6.84
C LYS A 131 -5.71 19.71 7.83
N ASN A 132 -5.30 20.96 7.87
CA ASN A 132 -4.21 21.48 8.72
C ASN A 132 -2.79 21.04 8.30
N CYS A 133 -2.55 20.65 7.07
CA CYS A 133 -1.21 20.45 6.55
C CYS A 133 -0.73 21.72 5.85
N SER A 134 0.40 22.25 6.29
CA SER A 134 1.04 23.44 5.69
C SER A 134 1.95 23.11 4.50
N VAL A 135 2.18 21.83 4.21
CA VAL A 135 3.08 21.39 3.15
C VAL A 135 2.27 20.64 2.10
N GLU A 136 2.20 21.24 0.92
CA GLU A 136 1.72 20.54 -0.28
C GLU A 136 2.86 19.68 -0.83
N THR A 137 2.77 18.37 -0.60
CA THR A 137 3.69 17.45 -1.26
C THR A 137 3.07 17.06 -2.59
N TRP A 138 3.61 17.61 -3.67
CA TRP A 138 3.24 17.18 -5.02
C TRP A 138 3.75 15.78 -5.26
N PHE A 139 2.99 15.00 -6.04
CA PHE A 139 3.42 13.68 -6.46
C PHE A 139 4.64 13.81 -7.39
N ASP A 140 5.80 13.46 -6.86
CA ASP A 140 7.03 13.34 -7.64
C ASP A 140 7.50 11.89 -7.63
N ILE A 141 7.59 11.32 -8.83
CA ILE A 141 8.07 9.95 -9.04
C ILE A 141 9.52 9.80 -8.55
N GLU A 142 10.36 10.80 -8.81
CA GLU A 142 11.76 10.78 -8.40
C GLU A 142 11.88 10.76 -6.87
N ASP A 143 11.07 11.53 -6.18
CA ASP A 143 11.04 11.55 -4.72
C ASP A 143 10.60 10.20 -4.14
N MET A 144 9.61 9.55 -4.75
CA MET A 144 9.20 8.21 -4.34
C MET A 144 10.29 7.17 -4.54
N LEU A 145 11.03 7.25 -5.64
CA LEU A 145 12.10 6.30 -5.95
C LEU A 145 13.40 6.59 -5.19
N ASN A 146 13.58 7.82 -4.68
CA ASN A 146 14.79 8.20 -3.99
C ASN A 146 14.94 7.45 -2.65
N PRO A 147 16.00 6.61 -2.50
CA PRO A 147 16.21 5.83 -1.28
C PRO A 147 16.58 6.68 -0.06
N ASP A 148 17.03 7.93 -0.27
CA ASP A 148 17.44 8.85 0.81
C ASP A 148 16.25 9.66 1.38
N ASN A 149 15.08 9.58 0.77
CA ASN A 149 13.88 10.20 1.29
C ASN A 149 13.37 9.48 2.55
N PRO A 150 12.59 10.17 3.40
CA PRO A 150 12.00 9.57 4.60
C PRO A 150 11.31 8.24 4.28
N ASP A 151 11.38 7.31 5.22
CA ASP A 151 10.75 5.99 5.10
C ASP A 151 9.21 6.04 5.14
N TYR A 152 8.63 7.22 5.39
CA TYR A 152 7.19 7.48 5.26
C TYR A 152 6.93 8.82 4.56
N MET A 153 5.98 8.81 3.62
CA MET A 153 5.56 10.01 2.89
C MET A 153 4.03 10.06 2.79
N ASP A 154 3.46 11.23 3.07
CA ASP A 154 2.10 11.57 2.63
C ASP A 154 2.18 12.28 1.27
N VAL A 155 1.62 11.68 0.24
CA VAL A 155 1.56 12.25 -1.10
C VAL A 155 0.12 12.67 -1.40
N HIS A 156 -0.07 13.92 -1.75
CA HIS A 156 -1.35 14.46 -2.19
C HIS A 156 -1.38 14.51 -3.71
N HIS A 157 -2.24 13.71 -4.31
CA HIS A 157 -2.45 13.69 -5.75
C HIS A 157 -3.72 14.46 -6.08
N ILE A 158 -3.56 15.58 -6.76
CA ILE A 158 -4.68 16.38 -7.28
C ILE A 158 -4.95 15.92 -8.71
N ILE A 159 -6.14 15.39 -8.90
CA ILE A 159 -6.66 15.05 -10.24
C ILE A 159 -7.46 16.23 -10.75
#